data_84278f81bab27fba8438fc50b3d9e3bd
#
_entry.id   84278f81bab27fba8438fc50b3d9e3bd
#
_cell.length_a   1.000
_cell.length_b   1.000
_cell.length_c   1.000
_cell.angle_alpha   90.00
_cell.angle_beta   90.00
_cell.angle_gamma   90.00
#
_symmetry.space_group_name_H-M   'P 1'
#
loop_
_entity.id
_entity.type
_entity.pdbx_description
1 polymer ?
#
loop_
_entity_poly.entity_id
_entity_poly.type
_entity_poly.pdbx_seq_one_letter_code
_entity_poly.pdbx_strand_id
1 'polypeptide(L)' 'MHEEILIKYGQAIRVLRQSKNLSQEKLADICGLHRTYISDVELGKRNVSLENIEKMAFALGVKISEIFIEVENESL' A
#
# COMPACT_ATOMS: atom_id res chain seq x y z
N MET A 1 9.85 16.46 1.45
CA MET A 1 10.53 15.65 2.46
C MET A 1 9.63 14.56 2.98
N HIS A 2 8.61 14.92 3.77
CA HIS A 2 7.69 13.90 4.27
C HIS A 2 6.95 13.19 3.13
N GLU A 3 6.86 13.83 1.96
CA GLU A 3 6.21 13.23 0.80
C GLU A 3 6.96 12.01 0.27
N GLU A 4 8.27 11.94 0.52
CA GLU A 4 9.05 10.79 0.07
C GLU A 4 8.54 9.49 0.69
N ILE A 5 8.18 9.52 1.98
CA ILE A 5 7.68 8.31 2.63
C ILE A 5 6.33 7.90 2.04
N LEU A 6 5.50 8.87 1.65
CA LEU A 6 4.22 8.55 1.04
C LEU A 6 4.42 7.89 -0.32
N ILE A 7 5.37 8.40 -1.10
CA ILE A 7 5.67 7.82 -2.41
C ILE A 7 6.23 6.41 -2.26
N LYS A 8 7.17 6.24 -1.34
CA LYS A 8 7.77 4.92 -1.10
C LYS A 8 6.75 3.91 -0.59
N TYR A 9 5.87 4.35 0.30
CA TYR A 9 4.81 3.48 0.81
C TYR A 9 3.89 3.07 -0.34
N GLY A 10 3.50 4.01 -1.18
CA GLY A 10 2.65 3.71 -2.33
C GLY A 10 3.30 2.73 -3.30
N GLN A 11 4.59 2.90 -3.57
CA GLN A 11 5.34 1.98 -4.43
C GLN A 11 5.39 0.59 -3.81
N ALA A 12 5.62 0.51 -2.50
CA ALA A 12 5.69 -0.76 -1.80
C ALA A 12 4.35 -1.50 -1.88
N ILE A 13 3.25 -0.80 -1.68
CA ILE A 13 1.92 -1.41 -1.79
C ILE A 13 1.70 -1.92 -3.21
N ARG A 14 2.08 -1.15 -4.22
CA ARG A 14 1.92 -1.57 -5.61
C ARG A 14 2.74 -2.82 -5.92
N VAL A 15 4.00 -2.87 -5.48
CA VAL A 15 4.87 -4.02 -5.70
C VAL A 15 4.28 -5.25 -5.03
N LEU A 16 3.87 -5.13 -3.77
CA LEU A 16 3.30 -6.26 -3.04
C LEU A 16 1.98 -6.71 -3.66
N ARG A 17 1.13 -5.76 -4.06
CA ARG A 17 -0.13 -6.07 -4.71
C ARG A 17 0.09 -6.86 -6.00
N GLN A 18 1.01 -6.38 -6.83
CA GLN A 18 1.30 -7.04 -8.11
C GLN A 18 1.91 -8.42 -7.89
N SER A 19 2.73 -8.57 -6.86
CA SER A 19 3.32 -9.88 -6.55
C SER A 19 2.27 -10.91 -6.14
N LYS A 20 1.12 -10.45 -5.66
CA LYS A 20 0.01 -11.32 -5.29
C LYS A 20 -1.02 -11.45 -6.41
N ASN A 21 -0.75 -10.85 -7.57
CA ASN A 21 -1.65 -10.88 -8.74
C ASN A 21 -3.02 -10.28 -8.42
N LEU A 22 -3.04 -9.22 -7.60
CA LEU A 22 -4.27 -8.53 -7.23
C LEU A 22 -4.40 -7.24 -8.05
N SER A 23 -5.62 -6.97 -8.53
CA SER A 23 -5.92 -5.66 -9.11
C SER A 23 -6.12 -4.65 -7.98
N GLN A 24 -6.09 -3.36 -8.32
CA GLN A 24 -6.42 -2.32 -7.34
C GLN A 24 -7.83 -2.52 -6.80
N GLU A 25 -8.76 -2.86 -7.68
CA GLU A 25 -10.16 -3.08 -7.31
C GLU A 25 -10.28 -4.24 -6.31
N LYS A 26 -9.57 -5.33 -6.58
CA LYS A 26 -9.65 -6.50 -5.70
C LYS A 26 -9.03 -6.19 -4.34
N LEU A 27 -7.90 -5.51 -4.33
CA LEU A 27 -7.29 -5.10 -3.06
C LEU A 27 -8.25 -4.21 -2.27
N ALA A 28 -8.87 -3.25 -2.95
CA ALA A 28 -9.84 -2.35 -2.31
C ALA A 28 -11.00 -3.14 -1.70
N ASP A 29 -11.53 -4.11 -2.45
CA ASP A 29 -12.62 -4.94 -1.97
C ASP A 29 -12.25 -5.67 -0.68
N ILE A 30 -11.07 -6.28 -0.65
CA ILE A 30 -10.63 -7.03 0.54
C ILE A 30 -10.41 -6.09 1.71
N CYS A 31 -9.86 -4.91 1.45
CA CYS A 31 -9.63 -3.89 2.48
C CYS A 31 -10.91 -3.24 2.99
N GLY A 32 -11.99 -3.31 2.22
CA GLY A 32 -13.19 -2.53 2.52
C GLY A 32 -12.99 -1.05 2.24
N LEU A 33 -12.14 -0.71 1.28
CA LEU A 33 -11.83 0.66 0.90
C LEU A 33 -12.22 0.89 -0.56
N HIS A 34 -12.28 2.15 -0.98
CA HIS A 34 -12.57 2.48 -2.36
C HIS A 34 -11.35 2.29 -3.25
N ARG A 35 -11.58 1.83 -4.48
CA ARG A 35 -10.49 1.68 -5.45
C ARG A 35 -9.73 2.99 -5.68
N THR A 36 -10.46 4.11 -5.72
CA THR A 36 -9.83 5.42 -5.90
C THR A 36 -8.84 5.71 -4.78
N TYR A 37 -9.18 5.31 -3.54
CA TYR A 37 -8.28 5.48 -2.42
C TYR A 37 -7.00 4.65 -2.60
N ILE A 38 -7.15 3.39 -3.03
CA ILE A 38 -5.98 2.54 -3.30
C ILE A 38 -5.09 3.16 -4.37
N SER A 39 -5.71 3.66 -5.45
CA SER A 39 -4.97 4.32 -6.51
C SER A 39 -4.20 5.53 -5.99
N ASP A 40 -4.85 6.36 -5.17
CA ASP A 40 -4.21 7.53 -4.59
C ASP A 40 -3.05 7.15 -3.67
N VAL A 41 -3.22 6.09 -2.88
CA VAL A 41 -2.16 5.58 -2.01
C VAL A 41 -0.94 5.18 -2.85
N GLU A 42 -1.18 4.44 -3.93
CA GLU A 42 -0.08 3.96 -4.78
C GLU A 42 0.63 5.10 -5.49
N LEU A 43 -0.06 6.23 -5.69
CA LEU A 43 0.55 7.41 -6.30
C LEU A 43 1.22 8.33 -5.27
N GLY A 44 1.19 7.96 -3.99
CA GLY A 44 1.81 8.77 -2.95
C GLY A 44 1.00 9.98 -2.55
N LYS A 45 -0.30 9.97 -2.80
CA LYS A 45 -1.17 11.12 -2.55
C LYS A 45 -1.87 11.08 -1.20
N ARG A 46 -1.70 10.02 -0.43
CA ARG A 46 -2.41 9.85 0.84
C ARG A 46 -1.45 9.56 1.96
N ASN A 47 -1.69 10.20 3.08
CA ASN A 47 -1.03 9.87 4.35
C ASN A 47 -1.91 8.81 5.01
N VAL A 48 -1.49 7.56 4.90
CA VAL A 48 -2.31 6.41 5.26
C VAL A 48 -2.38 6.24 6.77
N SER A 49 -3.59 6.09 7.30
CA SER A 49 -3.76 5.86 8.73
C SER A 49 -3.20 4.49 9.13
N LEU A 50 -2.85 4.36 10.39
CA LEU A 50 -2.36 3.10 10.93
C LEU A 50 -3.37 1.98 10.71
N GLU A 51 -4.65 2.30 10.88
CA GLU A 51 -5.72 1.32 10.68
C GLU A 51 -5.76 0.84 9.23
N ASN A 52 -5.60 1.76 8.29
CA ASN A 52 -5.63 1.39 6.88
C ASN A 52 -4.38 0.62 6.48
N ILE A 53 -3.23 0.94 7.10
CA ILE A 53 -2.01 0.14 6.90
C ILE A 53 -2.26 -1.31 7.32
N GLU A 54 -2.88 -1.50 8.47
CA GLU A 54 -3.19 -2.85 8.96
C GLU A 54 -4.15 -3.58 8.01
N LYS A 55 -5.17 -2.88 7.52
CA LYS A 55 -6.12 -3.46 6.56
C LYS A 55 -5.42 -3.90 5.28
N MET A 56 -4.49 -3.09 4.80
CA MET A 56 -3.74 -3.43 3.58
C MET A 56 -2.83 -4.63 3.81
N ALA A 57 -2.17 -4.70 4.97
CA ALA A 57 -1.33 -5.84 5.30
C ALA A 57 -2.14 -7.12 5.31
N PHE A 58 -3.31 -7.08 5.94
CA PHE A 58 -4.21 -8.24 5.98
C PHE A 58 -4.62 -8.65 4.57
N ALA A 59 -5.04 -7.69 3.76
CA ALA A 59 -5.51 -7.97 2.40
C ALA A 59 -4.41 -8.54 1.53
N LEU A 60 -3.17 -8.09 1.74
CA LEU A 60 -2.02 -8.58 0.99
C LEU A 60 -1.48 -9.90 1.54
N GLY A 61 -1.95 -10.33 2.71
CA GLY A 61 -1.46 -11.55 3.33
C GLY A 61 -0.04 -11.43 3.84
N VAL A 62 0.36 -10.23 4.27
CA VAL A 62 1.70 -9.99 4.77
C VAL A 62 1.62 -9.35 6.15
N LYS A 63 2.75 -9.35 6.86
CA LYS A 63 2.86 -8.64 8.14
C LYS A 63 3.05 -7.15 7.86
N ILE A 64 2.63 -6.31 8.82
CA ILE A 64 2.87 -4.87 8.70
C ILE A 64 4.36 -4.60 8.52
N SER A 65 5.20 -5.34 9.25
CA SER A 65 6.66 -5.19 9.11
C SER A 65 7.15 -5.47 7.70
N GLU A 66 6.53 -6.42 7.01
CA GLU A 66 6.93 -6.73 5.64
C GLU A 66 6.63 -5.59 4.68
N ILE A 67 5.53 -4.88 4.91
CA ILE A 67 5.24 -3.69 4.11
C ILE A 67 6.38 -2.68 4.28
N PHE A 68 6.82 -2.45 5.52
CA PHE A 68 7.83 -1.42 5.77
C PHE A 68 9.23 -1.85 5.40
N ILE A 69 9.51 -3.15 5.38
CA ILE A 69 10.76 -3.65 4.78
C ILE A 69 10.77 -3.28 3.30
N GLU A 70 9.65 -3.48 2.62
CA GLU A 70 9.56 -3.12 1.20
C GLU A 70 9.68 -1.60 1.02
N VAL A 71 9.03 -0.82 1.90
CA VAL A 71 9.14 0.64 1.86
C VAL A 71 10.61 1.08 1.94
N GLU A 72 11.37 0.47 2.84
CA GLU A 72 12.77 0.83 3.03
C GLU A 72 13.65 0.39 1.87
N ASN A 73 13.20 -0.58 1.09
CA ASN A 73 13.92 -1.06 -0.08
C ASN A 73 13.58 -0.28 -1.35
N GLU A 74 12.53 0.55 -1.32
CA GLU A 74 12.15 1.33 -2.49
C GLU A 74 13.11 2.51 -2.67
N SER A 75 13.35 2.86 -3.93
CA SER A 75 14.15 4.04 -4.24
C SER A 75 13.32 5.00 -5.09
N LEU A 76 13.61 6.28 -4.95
CA LEU A 76 12.92 7.32 -5.71
C LEU A 76 13.61 7.57 -7.05
#